data_abc00aafbdaef001497f144fe1e1358c
#
_entry.id   abc00aafbdaef001497f144fe1e1358c
#
_cell.length_a   1.000
_cell.length_b   1.000
_cell.length_c   1.000
_cell.angle_alpha   90.00
_cell.angle_beta   90.00
_cell.angle_gamma   90.00
#
_symmetry.space_group_name_H-M   'P 1'
#
loop_
_entity.id
_entity.type
_entity.pdbx_description
1 polymer ?
#
loop_
_entity_poly.entity_id
_entity_poly.type
_entity_poly.pdbx_seq_one_letter_code
_entity_poly.pdbx_strand_id
1 'polypeptide(L)'
;MKNLIKKKNNTPFLIAEIGINHNGSIELAKKLIDLALKYKFDAVKFQKRNPDISTPKNQKNQMRETPWGYITYLEYKKKIEFNLKDFKEIDNYCKKKKIHWFASAWDIDSQKFLRGFNFKFNKIASAMLTNLDLLKEIAKEKRFTFISTGMSNLKDIERCVNIFKKNKCPYAILHCVSTYPCDEKDLNLKTIQTLKKKFKCQIGYSGHESSVSP
;
A
#
# COMPACT_ATOMS: atom_id res chain seq x y z
N MET A 1 -23.37 -5.36 1.12
CA MET A 1 -22.28 -4.39 0.86
C MET A 1 -22.12 -4.25 -0.65
N LYS A 2 -22.34 -3.06 -1.22
CA LYS A 2 -22.12 -2.83 -2.66
C LYS A 2 -20.65 -3.08 -2.97
N ASN A 3 -20.36 -3.90 -3.98
CA ASN A 3 -19.00 -4.19 -4.45
C ASN A 3 -18.37 -2.90 -5.02
N LEU A 4 -17.68 -2.15 -4.19
CA LEU A 4 -17.03 -0.88 -4.52
C LEU A 4 -15.94 -1.00 -5.60
N ILE A 5 -15.49 -2.23 -5.88
CA ILE A 5 -14.41 -2.57 -6.83
C ILE A 5 -14.89 -3.51 -7.96
N LYS A 6 -16.20 -3.72 -8.16
CA LYS A 6 -16.67 -4.48 -9.31
C LYS A 6 -16.55 -3.64 -10.57
N LYS A 7 -15.65 -4.02 -11.44
CA LYS A 7 -15.70 -3.61 -12.86
C LYS A 7 -16.82 -4.37 -13.58
N LYS A 8 -17.43 -3.72 -14.58
CA LYS A 8 -18.22 -4.43 -15.58
C LYS A 8 -17.30 -5.49 -16.20
N ASN A 9 -17.79 -6.70 -16.40
CA ASN A 9 -17.09 -7.84 -17.04
C ASN A 9 -16.10 -8.64 -16.19
N ASN A 10 -16.22 -8.69 -14.86
CA ASN A 10 -15.37 -9.51 -13.98
C ASN A 10 -13.85 -9.27 -14.09
N THR A 11 -13.41 -8.14 -14.65
CA THR A 11 -11.99 -7.79 -14.70
C THR A 11 -11.48 -7.35 -13.33
N PRO A 12 -10.23 -7.68 -12.96
CA PRO A 12 -9.65 -7.26 -11.69
C PRO A 12 -9.51 -5.73 -11.62
N PHE A 13 -9.58 -5.18 -10.41
CA PHE A 13 -9.21 -3.80 -10.13
C PHE A 13 -7.68 -3.73 -10.02
N LEU A 14 -7.04 -2.99 -10.93
CA LEU A 14 -5.60 -2.92 -11.04
C LEU A 14 -5.05 -1.68 -10.33
N ILE A 15 -4.09 -1.88 -9.43
CA ILE A 15 -3.42 -0.82 -8.68
C ILE A 15 -1.94 -0.81 -9.05
N ALA A 16 -1.46 0.27 -9.65
CA ALA A 16 -0.03 0.46 -9.89
C ALA A 16 0.66 0.88 -8.58
N GLU A 17 1.58 0.06 -8.09
CA GLU A 17 2.37 0.34 -6.91
C GLU A 17 3.54 1.27 -7.27
N ILE A 18 3.34 2.57 -7.17
CA ILE A 18 4.43 3.55 -7.33
C ILE A 18 5.37 3.47 -6.12
N GLY A 19 4.79 3.27 -4.94
CA GLY A 19 5.54 3.09 -3.70
C GLY A 19 6.49 4.24 -3.42
N ILE A 20 7.79 3.97 -3.51
CA ILE A 20 8.89 4.93 -3.38
C ILE A 20 9.74 5.05 -4.67
N ASN A 21 9.31 4.45 -5.76
CA ASN A 21 10.07 4.42 -7.02
C ASN A 21 10.23 5.80 -7.67
N HIS A 22 9.51 6.80 -7.15
CA HIS A 22 9.67 8.20 -7.53
C HIS A 22 10.97 8.84 -7.01
N ASN A 23 11.71 8.18 -6.11
CA ASN A 23 12.99 8.66 -5.56
C ASN A 23 12.95 10.14 -5.10
N GLY A 24 11.86 10.58 -4.45
CA GLY A 24 11.70 11.96 -4.00
C GLY A 24 11.42 12.98 -5.12
N SER A 25 11.26 12.55 -6.37
CA SER A 25 10.99 13.43 -7.52
C SER A 25 9.51 13.46 -7.88
N ILE A 26 8.91 14.64 -7.84
CA ILE A 26 7.53 14.86 -8.30
C ILE A 26 7.38 14.60 -9.79
N GLU A 27 8.38 14.99 -10.58
CA GLU A 27 8.35 14.78 -12.03
C GLU A 27 8.37 13.28 -12.37
N LEU A 28 9.18 12.50 -11.66
CA LEU A 28 9.18 11.04 -11.83
C LEU A 28 7.86 10.42 -11.35
N ALA A 29 7.29 10.91 -10.25
CA ALA A 29 5.97 10.47 -9.78
C ALA A 29 4.88 10.69 -10.84
N LYS A 30 4.84 11.86 -11.47
CA LYS A 30 3.89 12.17 -12.57
C LYS A 30 4.10 11.28 -13.79
N LYS A 31 5.34 11.00 -14.17
CA LYS A 31 5.63 10.04 -15.25
C LYS A 31 5.11 8.64 -14.94
N LEU A 32 5.27 8.17 -13.70
CA LEU A 32 4.74 6.87 -13.26
C LEU A 32 3.21 6.85 -13.25
N ILE A 33 2.54 7.95 -12.89
CA ILE A 33 1.09 8.09 -12.99
C ILE A 33 0.64 8.02 -14.47
N ASP A 34 1.32 8.71 -15.38
CA ASP A 34 1.00 8.67 -16.81
C ASP A 34 1.21 7.28 -17.41
N LEU A 35 2.24 6.54 -16.99
CA LEU A 35 2.43 5.14 -17.37
C LEU A 35 1.29 4.25 -16.86
N ALA A 36 0.86 4.43 -15.61
CA ALA A 36 -0.27 3.69 -15.08
C ALA A 36 -1.55 3.92 -15.90
N LEU A 37 -1.81 5.16 -16.30
CA LEU A 37 -2.93 5.50 -17.18
C LEU A 37 -2.80 4.87 -18.57
N LYS A 38 -1.62 4.95 -19.18
CA LYS A 38 -1.34 4.33 -20.48
C LYS A 38 -1.66 2.84 -20.50
N TYR A 39 -1.33 2.14 -19.40
CA TYR A 39 -1.60 0.71 -19.22
C TYR A 39 -2.92 0.40 -18.52
N LYS A 40 -3.85 1.38 -18.44
CA LYS A 40 -5.24 1.21 -17.97
C LYS A 40 -5.36 0.70 -16.53
N PHE A 41 -4.44 1.09 -15.65
CA PHE A 41 -4.60 0.88 -14.22
C PHE A 41 -5.75 1.74 -13.68
N ASP A 42 -6.46 1.23 -12.66
CA ASP A 42 -7.60 1.91 -12.04
C ASP A 42 -7.18 2.91 -10.97
N ALA A 43 -6.04 2.66 -10.35
CA ALA A 43 -5.50 3.49 -9.30
C ALA A 43 -3.97 3.41 -9.27
N VAL A 44 -3.36 4.43 -8.69
CA VAL A 44 -1.94 4.43 -8.31
C VAL A 44 -1.81 4.48 -6.78
N LYS A 45 -0.79 3.81 -6.24
CA LYS A 45 -0.56 3.77 -4.81
C LYS A 45 0.85 4.25 -4.45
N PHE A 46 0.90 5.17 -3.48
CA PHE A 46 2.11 5.69 -2.85
C PHE A 46 2.29 5.12 -1.45
N GLN A 47 3.31 5.59 -0.76
CA GLN A 47 3.55 5.31 0.65
C GLN A 47 3.69 6.64 1.39
N LYS A 48 3.31 6.66 2.66
CA LYS A 48 3.56 7.78 3.58
C LYS A 48 4.08 7.24 4.89
N ARG A 49 5.17 7.81 5.34
CA ARG A 49 5.77 7.49 6.64
C ARG A 49 6.32 8.73 7.30
N ASN A 50 6.40 8.70 8.61
CA ASN A 50 7.30 9.55 9.37
C ASN A 50 8.62 8.77 9.52
N PRO A 51 9.71 9.16 8.83
CA PRO A 51 10.95 8.40 8.87
C PRO A 51 11.53 8.24 10.28
N ASP A 52 11.37 9.24 11.13
CA ASP A 52 11.89 9.19 12.50
C ASP A 52 11.16 8.18 13.39
N ILE A 53 9.87 7.90 13.10
CA ILE A 53 9.03 6.94 13.83
C ILE A 53 9.12 5.55 13.19
N SER A 54 9.00 5.47 11.88
CA SER A 54 8.86 4.20 11.15
C SER A 54 10.18 3.47 10.90
N THR A 55 11.31 4.15 11.05
CA THR A 55 12.62 3.51 10.88
C THR A 55 13.06 2.86 12.19
N PRO A 56 13.34 1.53 12.21
CA PRO A 56 13.81 0.85 13.39
C PRO A 56 15.10 1.49 13.95
N LYS A 57 15.18 1.62 15.27
CA LYS A 57 16.32 2.31 15.94
C LYS A 57 17.69 1.75 15.52
N ASN A 58 17.81 0.43 15.44
CA ASN A 58 19.02 -0.27 15.05
C ASN A 58 19.40 -0.13 13.56
N GLN A 59 18.51 0.42 12.73
CA GLN A 59 18.75 0.63 11.30
C GLN A 59 19.03 2.09 10.95
N LYS A 60 18.65 3.04 11.81
CA LYS A 60 18.73 4.49 11.49
C LYS A 60 20.10 4.92 10.98
N ASN A 61 21.16 4.46 11.66
CA ASN A 61 22.53 4.84 11.38
C ASN A 61 23.26 3.86 10.45
N GLN A 62 22.58 2.83 9.94
CA GLN A 62 23.17 1.92 8.96
C GLN A 62 23.44 2.67 7.66
N MET A 63 24.70 2.68 7.24
CA MET A 63 25.11 3.27 5.98
C MET A 63 24.70 2.37 4.82
N ARG A 64 24.30 2.98 3.71
CA ARG A 64 23.96 2.28 2.47
C ARG A 64 24.21 3.15 1.24
N GLU A 65 24.50 2.47 0.16
CA GLU A 65 24.58 3.12 -1.14
C GLU A 65 23.19 3.53 -1.63
N THR A 66 23.08 4.76 -2.14
CA THR A 66 21.82 5.34 -2.61
C THR A 66 22.09 6.20 -3.85
N PRO A 67 21.07 6.64 -4.59
CA PRO A 67 21.23 7.60 -5.68
C PRO A 67 21.88 8.94 -5.28
N TRP A 68 21.93 9.23 -3.97
CA TRP A 68 22.56 10.45 -3.42
C TRP A 68 23.91 10.17 -2.76
N GLY A 69 24.55 9.03 -3.05
CA GLY A 69 25.79 8.58 -2.46
C GLY A 69 25.59 7.71 -1.21
N TYR A 70 26.66 7.55 -0.44
CA TYR A 70 26.72 6.70 0.74
C TYR A 70 26.25 7.47 1.97
N ILE A 71 24.99 7.24 2.37
CA ILE A 71 24.30 7.98 3.44
C ILE A 71 23.62 7.01 4.41
N THR A 72 23.19 7.51 5.57
CA THR A 72 22.45 6.70 6.54
C THR A 72 21.08 6.29 6.01
N TYR A 73 20.56 5.17 6.52
CA TYR A 73 19.22 4.71 6.13
C TYR A 73 18.13 5.73 6.47
N LEU A 74 18.27 6.44 7.59
CA LEU A 74 17.32 7.47 7.97
C LEU A 74 17.35 8.66 7.00
N GLU A 75 18.55 9.14 6.62
CA GLU A 75 18.70 10.19 5.62
C GLU A 75 18.10 9.80 4.28
N TYR A 76 18.38 8.56 3.83
CA TYR A 76 17.74 8.00 2.64
C TYR A 76 16.21 8.07 2.73
N LYS A 77 15.64 7.62 3.86
CA LYS A 77 14.18 7.65 4.07
C LYS A 77 13.64 9.08 4.05
N LYS A 78 14.35 10.05 4.61
CA LYS A 78 13.95 11.47 4.58
C LYS A 78 14.01 12.06 3.15
N LYS A 79 14.99 11.68 2.35
CA LYS A 79 15.14 12.16 0.97
C LYS A 79 14.05 11.66 0.02
N ILE A 80 13.56 10.44 0.22
CA ILE A 80 12.49 9.88 -0.63
C ILE A 80 11.07 10.22 -0.16
N GLU A 81 10.92 10.80 1.03
CA GLU A 81 9.61 11.05 1.61
C GLU A 81 9.02 12.36 1.09
N PHE A 82 7.82 12.29 0.54
CA PHE A 82 7.09 13.48 0.09
C PHE A 82 6.46 14.25 1.25
N ASN A 83 6.50 15.57 1.17
CA ASN A 83 5.88 16.50 2.10
C ASN A 83 4.43 16.85 1.68
N LEU A 84 3.79 17.76 2.40
CA LEU A 84 2.40 18.15 2.11
C LEU A 84 2.23 18.84 0.75
N LYS A 85 3.20 19.65 0.33
CA LYS A 85 3.18 20.35 -0.98
C LYS A 85 3.20 19.31 -2.10
N ASP A 86 4.10 18.33 -1.99
CA ASP A 86 4.25 17.26 -2.97
C ASP A 86 2.97 16.41 -3.09
N PHE A 87 2.38 16.03 -1.97
CA PHE A 87 1.12 15.26 -1.98
C PHE A 87 -0.06 16.07 -2.53
N LYS A 88 -0.13 17.39 -2.27
CA LYS A 88 -1.14 18.26 -2.88
C LYS A 88 -0.96 18.33 -4.41
N GLU A 89 0.27 18.36 -4.87
CA GLU A 89 0.59 18.38 -6.31
C GLU A 89 0.19 17.05 -6.97
N ILE A 90 0.47 15.91 -6.34
CA ILE A 90 0.02 14.58 -6.79
C ILE A 90 -1.51 14.53 -6.81
N ASP A 91 -2.19 15.03 -5.77
CA ASP A 91 -3.65 15.03 -5.69
C ASP A 91 -4.27 15.81 -6.85
N ASN A 92 -3.78 17.01 -7.11
CA ASN A 92 -4.21 17.84 -8.24
C ASN A 92 -3.94 17.17 -9.59
N TYR A 93 -2.77 16.54 -9.72
CA TYR A 93 -2.40 15.85 -10.96
C TYR A 93 -3.30 14.63 -11.21
N CYS A 94 -3.52 13.80 -10.21
CA CYS A 94 -4.41 12.64 -10.32
C CYS A 94 -5.87 13.03 -10.59
N LYS A 95 -6.37 14.12 -9.98
CA LYS A 95 -7.70 14.69 -10.27
C LYS A 95 -7.81 15.12 -11.73
N LYS A 96 -6.82 15.89 -12.24
CA LYS A 96 -6.77 16.32 -13.64
C LYS A 96 -6.76 15.12 -14.60
N LYS A 97 -5.99 14.10 -14.27
CA LYS A 97 -5.86 12.85 -15.06
C LYS A 97 -7.02 11.87 -14.86
N LYS A 98 -7.92 12.12 -13.91
CA LYS A 98 -9.08 11.26 -13.57
C LYS A 98 -8.68 9.83 -13.16
N ILE A 99 -7.54 9.66 -12.51
CA ILE A 99 -7.11 8.40 -11.90
C ILE A 99 -7.26 8.46 -10.39
N HIS A 100 -7.69 7.35 -9.78
CA HIS A 100 -7.69 7.25 -8.32
C HIS A 100 -6.26 7.12 -7.80
N TRP A 101 -6.01 7.77 -6.68
CA TRP A 101 -4.76 7.59 -5.97
C TRP A 101 -4.99 7.46 -4.46
N PHE A 102 -4.08 6.83 -3.78
CA PHE A 102 -4.06 6.69 -2.33
C PHE A 102 -2.65 6.32 -1.87
N ALA A 103 -2.44 6.23 -0.55
CA ALA A 103 -1.16 5.83 0.01
C ALA A 103 -1.33 4.86 1.17
N SER A 104 -0.33 4.01 1.40
CA SER A 104 -0.22 3.22 2.61
C SER A 104 0.51 4.01 3.69
N ALA A 105 -0.11 4.16 4.86
CA ALA A 105 0.53 4.71 6.05
C ALA A 105 1.41 3.66 6.73
N TRP A 106 2.57 4.08 7.25
CA TRP A 106 3.50 3.24 7.99
C TRP A 106 3.55 3.58 9.49
N ASP A 107 2.80 4.57 9.90
CA ASP A 107 2.62 5.02 11.28
C ASP A 107 1.31 5.81 11.43
N ILE A 108 0.92 6.08 12.67
CA ILE A 108 -0.34 6.79 12.99
C ILE A 108 -0.32 8.23 12.49
N ASP A 109 0.81 8.93 12.60
CA ASP A 109 0.93 10.32 12.16
C ASP A 109 0.77 10.43 10.64
N SER A 110 1.34 9.47 9.91
CA SER A 110 1.17 9.33 8.47
C SER A 110 -0.29 9.06 8.09
N GLN A 111 -1.03 8.24 8.86
CA GLN A 111 -2.45 8.03 8.61
C GLN A 111 -3.26 9.29 8.87
N LYS A 112 -2.97 10.01 9.94
CA LYS A 112 -3.61 11.31 10.24
C LYS A 112 -3.34 12.33 9.13
N PHE A 113 -2.11 12.40 8.64
CA PHE A 113 -1.74 13.22 7.49
C PHE A 113 -2.54 12.88 6.24
N LEU A 114 -2.63 11.59 5.89
CA LEU A 114 -3.36 11.11 4.72
C LEU A 114 -4.87 11.33 4.82
N ARG A 115 -5.42 11.44 6.01
CA ARG A 115 -6.84 11.75 6.25
C ARG A 115 -7.27 13.09 5.65
N GLY A 116 -6.35 14.03 5.52
CA GLY A 116 -6.58 15.34 4.87
C GLY A 116 -6.87 15.24 3.37
N PHE A 117 -6.64 14.08 2.76
CA PHE A 117 -6.96 13.81 1.35
C PHE A 117 -8.24 12.99 1.24
N ASN A 118 -9.07 13.31 0.25
CA ASN A 118 -10.35 12.62 0.04
C ASN A 118 -10.18 11.30 -0.73
N PHE A 119 -9.45 10.35 -0.15
CA PHE A 119 -9.24 9.03 -0.76
C PHE A 119 -10.51 8.18 -0.73
N LYS A 120 -10.72 7.39 -1.80
CA LYS A 120 -11.70 6.31 -1.80
C LYS A 120 -11.23 5.07 -1.04
N PHE A 121 -9.93 4.89 -0.95
CA PHE A 121 -9.29 3.66 -0.47
C PHE A 121 -8.24 3.95 0.59
N ASN A 122 -8.09 3.03 1.52
CA ASN A 122 -6.91 2.93 2.39
C ASN A 122 -6.13 1.66 2.04
N LYS A 123 -4.87 1.59 2.45
CA LYS A 123 -4.01 0.42 2.26
C LYS A 123 -3.20 0.13 3.52
N ILE A 124 -3.22 -1.12 3.90
CA ILE A 124 -2.33 -1.66 4.94
C ILE A 124 -1.25 -2.48 4.25
N ALA A 125 0.00 -2.05 4.39
CA ALA A 125 1.16 -2.81 3.96
C ALA A 125 1.33 -4.07 4.84
N SER A 126 1.89 -5.14 4.28
CA SER A 126 2.13 -6.38 5.01
C SER A 126 2.86 -6.16 6.34
N ALA A 127 3.90 -5.34 6.35
CA ALA A 127 4.67 -5.00 7.55
C ALA A 127 3.85 -4.32 8.67
N MET A 128 2.70 -3.73 8.33
CA MET A 128 1.84 -3.01 9.28
C MET A 128 0.65 -3.84 9.76
N LEU A 129 0.47 -5.06 9.28
CA LEU A 129 -0.69 -5.88 9.61
C LEU A 129 -0.78 -6.25 11.10
N THR A 130 0.33 -6.30 11.80
CA THR A 130 0.40 -6.57 13.24
C THR A 130 0.38 -5.31 14.12
N ASN A 131 0.41 -4.12 13.53
CA ASN A 131 0.31 -2.84 14.26
C ASN A 131 -1.17 -2.53 14.57
N LEU A 132 -1.67 -3.09 15.69
CA LEU A 132 -3.10 -3.04 16.03
C LEU A 132 -3.63 -1.61 16.20
N ASP A 133 -2.81 -0.66 16.67
CA ASP A 133 -3.25 0.71 16.89
C ASP A 133 -3.38 1.46 15.55
N LEU A 134 -2.46 1.25 14.62
CA LEU A 134 -2.61 1.75 13.25
C LEU A 134 -3.84 1.15 12.56
N LEU A 135 -4.09 -0.17 12.72
CA LEU A 135 -5.26 -0.83 12.17
C LEU A 135 -6.57 -0.24 12.69
N LYS A 136 -6.66 0.02 14.02
CA LYS A 136 -7.83 0.67 14.63
C LYS A 136 -8.04 2.07 14.08
N GLU A 137 -6.96 2.85 13.93
CA GLU A 137 -7.02 4.21 13.42
C GLU A 137 -7.50 4.26 11.95
N ILE A 138 -7.02 3.35 11.10
CA ILE A 138 -7.46 3.20 9.72
C ILE A 138 -8.93 2.75 9.66
N ALA A 139 -9.32 1.77 10.47
CA ALA A 139 -10.67 1.20 10.44
C ALA A 139 -11.75 2.22 10.85
N LYS A 140 -11.43 3.19 11.72
CA LYS A 140 -12.35 4.28 12.12
C LYS A 140 -12.79 5.14 10.92
N GLU A 141 -11.99 5.23 9.87
CA GLU A 141 -12.31 6.04 8.69
C GLU A 141 -13.41 5.43 7.82
N LYS A 142 -13.70 4.14 7.98
CA LYS A 142 -14.72 3.40 7.21
C LYS A 142 -14.52 3.46 5.70
N ARG A 143 -13.33 3.83 5.22
CA ARG A 143 -12.96 3.78 3.81
C ARG A 143 -12.64 2.34 3.42
N PHE A 144 -12.96 1.96 2.19
CA PHE A 144 -12.59 0.63 1.70
C PHE A 144 -11.08 0.42 1.80
N THR A 145 -10.65 -0.62 2.49
CA THR A 145 -9.24 -0.83 2.83
C THR A 145 -8.70 -2.11 2.20
N PHE A 146 -7.63 -2.01 1.44
CA PHE A 146 -6.84 -3.13 0.97
C PHE A 146 -5.85 -3.57 2.04
N ILE A 147 -5.84 -4.85 2.40
CA ILE A 147 -5.01 -5.41 3.48
C ILE A 147 -4.07 -6.46 2.90
N SER A 148 -2.78 -6.18 2.79
CA SER A 148 -1.76 -7.17 2.39
C SER A 148 -1.35 -8.05 3.56
N THR A 149 -1.13 -9.35 3.30
CA THR A 149 -0.97 -10.39 4.33
C THR A 149 0.40 -11.05 4.35
N GLY A 150 1.38 -10.51 3.65
CA GLY A 150 2.76 -11.00 3.73
C GLY A 150 3.32 -10.92 5.16
N MET A 151 4.28 -11.77 5.50
CA MET A 151 4.90 -11.89 6.83
C MET A 151 3.91 -12.18 7.98
N SER A 152 2.71 -12.66 7.69
CA SER A 152 1.66 -12.84 8.70
C SER A 152 1.08 -14.24 8.62
N ASN A 153 0.75 -14.78 9.77
CA ASN A 153 0.02 -16.03 9.88
C ASN A 153 -1.50 -15.80 9.92
N LEU A 154 -2.29 -16.88 9.84
CA LEU A 154 -3.75 -16.78 9.82
C LEU A 154 -4.33 -16.11 11.07
N LYS A 155 -3.71 -16.27 12.25
CA LYS A 155 -4.18 -15.64 13.49
C LYS A 155 -4.00 -14.11 13.43
N ASP A 156 -2.90 -13.63 12.85
CA ASP A 156 -2.66 -12.19 12.67
C ASP A 156 -3.69 -11.58 11.71
N ILE A 157 -3.97 -12.28 10.60
CA ILE A 157 -5.01 -11.86 9.65
C ILE A 157 -6.39 -11.82 10.32
N GLU A 158 -6.73 -12.82 11.14
CA GLU A 158 -7.99 -12.85 11.90
C GLU A 158 -8.11 -11.65 12.85
N ARG A 159 -7.04 -11.34 13.60
CA ARG A 159 -7.03 -10.16 14.49
C ARG A 159 -7.30 -8.88 13.72
N CYS A 160 -6.62 -8.68 12.59
CA CYS A 160 -6.84 -7.53 11.71
C CYS A 160 -8.30 -7.49 11.23
N VAL A 161 -8.79 -8.57 10.64
CA VAL A 161 -10.16 -8.68 10.11
C VAL A 161 -11.22 -8.38 11.19
N ASN A 162 -11.02 -8.85 12.42
CA ASN A 162 -11.93 -8.58 13.53
C ASN A 162 -12.00 -7.08 13.87
N ILE A 163 -10.88 -6.35 13.80
CA ILE A 163 -10.86 -4.89 13.99
C ILE A 163 -11.72 -4.22 12.91
N PHE A 164 -11.55 -4.62 11.63
CA PHE A 164 -12.32 -4.05 10.53
C PHE A 164 -13.82 -4.38 10.61
N LYS A 165 -14.17 -5.62 10.95
CA LYS A 165 -15.57 -6.04 11.19
C LYS A 165 -16.21 -5.25 12.32
N LYS A 166 -15.53 -5.14 13.49
CA LYS A 166 -16.03 -4.38 14.65
C LYS A 166 -16.30 -2.91 14.31
N ASN A 167 -15.47 -2.30 13.47
CA ASN A 167 -15.64 -0.91 13.03
C ASN A 167 -16.57 -0.77 11.82
N LYS A 168 -17.15 -1.86 11.30
CA LYS A 168 -17.97 -1.88 10.06
C LYS A 168 -17.21 -1.23 8.89
N CYS A 169 -15.90 -1.36 8.84
CA CYS A 169 -15.05 -0.84 7.77
C CYS A 169 -14.94 -1.87 6.64
N PRO A 170 -15.29 -1.52 5.40
CA PRO A 170 -15.18 -2.44 4.27
C PRO A 170 -13.72 -2.70 3.91
N TYR A 171 -13.41 -3.96 3.54
CA TYR A 171 -12.03 -4.37 3.24
C TYR A 171 -11.97 -5.47 2.18
N ALA A 172 -10.79 -5.58 1.57
CA ALA A 172 -10.34 -6.75 0.81
C ALA A 172 -9.00 -7.24 1.37
N ILE A 173 -8.78 -8.55 1.34
CA ILE A 173 -7.51 -9.16 1.72
C ILE A 173 -6.70 -9.40 0.44
N LEU A 174 -5.42 -9.04 0.45
CA LEU A 174 -4.50 -9.31 -0.65
C LEU A 174 -3.50 -10.36 -0.21
N HIS A 175 -3.48 -11.51 -0.89
CA HIS A 175 -2.39 -12.46 -0.74
C HIS A 175 -1.08 -11.77 -1.17
N CYS A 176 -0.04 -11.95 -0.38
CA CYS A 176 1.26 -11.32 -0.60
C CYS A 176 2.36 -12.19 -0.01
N VAL A 177 3.44 -12.36 -0.76
CA VAL A 177 4.72 -12.90 -0.26
C VAL A 177 5.67 -11.72 -0.14
N SER A 178 6.34 -11.58 1.01
CA SER A 178 7.12 -10.36 1.33
C SER A 178 8.61 -10.46 1.00
N THR A 179 9.06 -11.55 0.40
CA THR A 179 10.39 -11.64 -0.22
C THR A 179 10.44 -10.66 -1.40
N TYR A 180 11.53 -9.92 -1.55
CA TYR A 180 11.62 -8.87 -2.57
C TYR A 180 13.02 -8.87 -3.22
N PRO A 181 13.15 -9.28 -4.49
CA PRO A 181 12.12 -9.90 -5.34
C PRO A 181 11.67 -11.27 -4.81
N CYS A 182 10.48 -11.71 -5.20
CA CYS A 182 9.93 -13.01 -4.86
C CYS A 182 10.12 -13.98 -6.03
N ASP A 183 10.64 -15.18 -5.76
CA ASP A 183 10.71 -16.25 -6.75
C ASP A 183 9.30 -16.79 -7.04
N GLU A 184 9.01 -17.12 -8.30
CA GLU A 184 7.69 -17.64 -8.72
C GLU A 184 7.29 -18.91 -7.95
N LYS A 185 8.23 -19.80 -7.65
CA LYS A 185 8.01 -21.03 -6.86
C LYS A 185 7.46 -20.76 -5.45
N ASP A 186 7.73 -19.57 -4.89
CA ASP A 186 7.35 -19.18 -3.52
C ASP A 186 6.03 -18.39 -3.46
N LEU A 187 5.42 -18.07 -4.61
CA LEU A 187 4.21 -17.25 -4.68
C LEU A 187 2.99 -17.85 -3.99
N ASN A 188 2.90 -19.19 -3.95
CA ASN A 188 1.82 -19.90 -3.25
C ASN A 188 0.40 -19.38 -3.59
N LEU A 189 0.10 -19.12 -4.88
CA LEU A 189 -1.14 -18.48 -5.32
C LEU A 189 -2.42 -19.21 -4.90
N LYS A 190 -2.35 -20.53 -4.63
CA LYS A 190 -3.47 -21.31 -4.05
C LYS A 190 -3.95 -20.78 -2.70
N THR A 191 -3.10 -20.02 -1.99
CA THR A 191 -3.48 -19.33 -0.74
C THR A 191 -4.65 -18.37 -0.94
N ILE A 192 -4.80 -17.77 -2.14
CA ILE A 192 -5.95 -16.93 -2.49
C ILE A 192 -7.28 -17.69 -2.26
N GLN A 193 -7.35 -18.95 -2.66
CA GLN A 193 -8.54 -19.79 -2.45
C GLN A 193 -8.78 -20.07 -0.97
N THR A 194 -7.73 -20.35 -0.21
CA THR A 194 -7.78 -20.58 1.25
C THR A 194 -8.31 -19.35 1.97
N LEU A 195 -7.77 -18.16 1.65
CA LEU A 195 -8.22 -16.90 2.22
C LEU A 195 -9.69 -16.61 1.86
N LYS A 196 -10.09 -16.87 0.60
CA LYS A 196 -11.49 -16.70 0.16
C LYS A 196 -12.47 -17.56 0.93
N LYS A 197 -12.14 -18.85 1.12
CA LYS A 197 -12.96 -19.80 1.89
C LYS A 197 -13.07 -19.37 3.35
N LYS A 198 -11.95 -18.98 3.98
CA LYS A 198 -11.88 -18.67 5.41
C LYS A 198 -12.55 -17.33 5.75
N PHE A 199 -12.26 -16.26 5.03
CA PHE A 199 -12.68 -14.90 5.40
C PHE A 199 -13.96 -14.43 4.72
N LYS A 200 -14.43 -15.12 3.66
CA LYS A 200 -15.67 -14.83 2.91
C LYS A 200 -15.76 -13.34 2.50
N CYS A 201 -14.65 -12.75 2.06
CA CYS A 201 -14.54 -11.37 1.59
C CYS A 201 -13.91 -11.31 0.19
N GLN A 202 -13.75 -10.11 -0.35
CA GLN A 202 -12.98 -9.93 -1.58
C GLN A 202 -11.52 -10.25 -1.33
N ILE A 203 -10.91 -11.03 -2.23
CA ILE A 203 -9.50 -11.38 -2.19
C ILE A 203 -8.83 -10.89 -3.47
N GLY A 204 -7.63 -10.38 -3.34
CA GLY A 204 -6.76 -9.99 -4.43
C GLY A 204 -5.34 -10.50 -4.23
N TYR A 205 -4.46 -10.04 -5.06
CA TYR A 205 -3.04 -10.37 -5.04
C TYR A 205 -2.20 -9.08 -4.96
N SER A 206 -1.08 -9.14 -4.27
CA SER A 206 -0.08 -8.06 -4.18
C SER A 206 1.29 -8.69 -4.39
N GLY A 207 1.77 -8.69 -5.64
CA GLY A 207 2.98 -9.37 -6.06
C GLY A 207 4.26 -8.58 -5.80
N HIS A 208 5.37 -9.32 -5.64
CA HIS A 208 6.74 -8.80 -5.55
C HIS A 208 7.69 -9.57 -6.45
N GLU A 209 7.17 -10.37 -7.35
CA GLU A 209 7.92 -11.08 -8.37
C GLU A 209 8.46 -10.10 -9.43
N SER A 210 9.56 -10.49 -10.07
CA SER A 210 10.17 -9.72 -11.18
C SER A 210 9.57 -10.06 -12.53
N SER A 211 8.77 -11.13 -12.60
CA SER A 211 8.13 -11.59 -13.83
C SER A 211 6.73 -11.05 -14.02
N VAL A 212 6.14 -11.30 -15.19
CA VAL A 212 4.75 -10.94 -15.53
C VAL A 212 3.83 -12.18 -15.59
N SER A 213 4.31 -13.31 -15.10
CA SER A 213 3.64 -14.62 -15.25
C SER A 213 2.46 -14.86 -14.30
N PRO A 214 2.41 -14.32 -13.06
CA PRO A 214 1.32 -14.60 -12.12
C PRO A 214 0.00 -13.96 -12.48
#